data_54daeeb899802165c4bd185d84e0416a
#
_entry.id   54daeeb899802165c4bd185d84e0416a
#
_cell.length_a   1.000
_cell.length_b   1.000
_cell.length_c   1.000
_cell.angle_alpha   90.00
_cell.angle_beta   90.00
_cell.angle_gamma   90.00
#
_symmetry.space_group_name_H-M   'P 1'
#
loop_
_entity.id
_entity.type
_entity.pdbx_description
1 polymer ?
#
loop_
_entity_poly.entity_id
_entity_poly.type
_entity_poly.pdbx_seq_one_letter_code
_entity_poly.pdbx_strand_id
1 'polypeptide(L)'
;MEGLTEGRLVHFVMPSHEHRPAIVVRVWDQLSGMVNLVVFTDGSNDVKKSEESYSRDPSPVLTLWETSRSYSEDPQPFTWHWIERA
;
A
#
# COMPACT_ATOMS: atom_id res chain seq x y z
N MET A 1 16.53 4.67 4.54
CA MET A 1 15.47 5.64 4.41
C MET A 1 15.10 6.17 5.75
N GLU A 2 15.38 7.43 5.95
CA GLU A 2 15.12 8.01 7.22
C GLU A 2 13.66 8.09 7.50
N GLY A 3 13.24 7.78 8.68
CA GLY A 3 11.82 7.83 9.04
C GLY A 3 11.04 6.58 8.71
N LEU A 4 11.66 5.61 8.08
CA LEU A 4 10.95 4.39 7.72
C LEU A 4 11.04 3.40 8.87
N THR A 5 9.92 3.21 9.55
CA THR A 5 9.85 2.27 10.64
C THR A 5 8.49 1.61 10.65
N GLU A 6 8.36 0.55 11.41
CA GLU A 6 7.05 -0.08 11.58
C GLU A 6 6.10 0.90 12.24
N GLY A 7 4.90 0.94 11.79
CA GLY A 7 3.89 1.87 12.28
C GLY A 7 3.81 3.16 11.50
N ARG A 8 4.72 3.38 10.54
CA ARG A 8 4.71 4.62 9.78
C ARG A 8 3.57 4.61 8.78
N LEU A 9 2.87 5.74 8.69
CA LEU A 9 1.77 5.87 7.75
C LEU A 9 2.32 6.37 6.42
N VAL A 10 1.96 5.71 5.36
CA VAL A 10 2.43 6.04 4.00
C VAL A 10 1.26 5.91 3.04
N HIS A 11 1.48 6.22 1.77
CA HIS A 11 0.46 6.00 0.74
C HIS A 11 0.88 4.83 -0.13
N PHE A 12 -0.08 4.00 -0.46
CA PHE A 12 0.12 2.87 -1.37
C PHE A 12 -0.68 3.16 -2.62
N VAL A 13 -0.14 2.81 -3.78
CA VAL A 13 -0.79 3.11 -5.05
C VAL A 13 -1.52 1.87 -5.53
N MET A 14 -2.81 2.01 -5.73
CA MET A 14 -3.67 0.92 -6.17
C MET A 14 -3.54 0.69 -7.67
N PRO A 15 -3.98 -0.45 -8.15
CA PRO A 15 -3.96 -0.67 -9.61
C PRO A 15 -4.71 0.40 -10.38
N SER A 16 -5.67 1.06 -9.75
CA SER A 16 -6.39 2.14 -10.38
C SER A 16 -5.59 3.43 -10.40
N HIS A 17 -4.42 3.43 -9.82
CA HIS A 17 -3.56 4.58 -9.65
C HIS A 17 -4.06 5.52 -8.54
N GLU A 18 -5.06 5.13 -7.81
CA GLU A 18 -5.48 5.93 -6.68
C GLU A 18 -4.61 5.60 -5.49
N HIS A 19 -4.42 6.58 -4.60
CA HIS A 19 -3.56 6.41 -3.45
C HIS A 19 -4.40 6.08 -2.24
N ARG A 20 -3.95 5.16 -1.43
CA ARG A 20 -4.65 4.78 -0.21
C ARG A 20 -3.70 4.83 0.97
N PRO A 21 -4.19 5.16 2.13
CA PRO A 21 -3.33 5.16 3.31
C PRO A 21 -2.94 3.76 3.69
N ALA A 22 -1.73 3.59 4.17
CA ALA A 22 -1.23 2.28 4.57
C ALA A 22 -0.29 2.43 5.74
N ILE A 23 -0.17 1.39 6.53
CA ILE A 23 0.72 1.40 7.67
C ILE A 23 1.81 0.36 7.42
N VAL A 24 3.06 0.75 7.64
CA VAL A 24 4.19 -0.14 7.49
C VAL A 24 4.17 -1.14 8.63
N VAL A 25 4.15 -2.42 8.32
CA VAL A 25 4.12 -3.45 9.31
C VAL A 25 5.51 -4.05 9.51
N ARG A 26 6.28 -4.12 8.46
CA ARG A 26 7.63 -4.66 8.56
C ARG A 26 8.52 -4.01 7.52
N VAL A 27 9.73 -3.68 7.91
CA VAL A 27 10.71 -3.13 6.98
C VAL A 27 11.70 -4.23 6.65
N TRP A 28 11.71 -4.65 5.38
CA TRP A 28 12.63 -5.68 4.97
C TRP A 28 13.98 -5.09 4.60
N ASP A 29 13.97 -3.94 3.95
CA ASP A 29 15.21 -3.33 3.50
C ASP A 29 15.10 -1.83 3.60
N GLN A 30 15.87 -1.23 4.48
CA GLN A 30 15.83 0.21 4.69
C GLN A 30 16.31 1.00 3.49
N LEU A 31 17.24 0.48 2.76
CA LEU A 31 17.79 1.26 1.66
C LEU A 31 16.82 1.36 0.48
N SER A 32 16.23 0.26 0.11
CA SER A 32 15.32 0.29 -1.02
C SER A 32 13.90 0.62 -0.61
N GLY A 33 13.60 0.54 0.67
CA GLY A 33 12.24 0.80 1.13
C GLY A 33 11.31 -0.36 0.90
N MET A 34 11.82 -1.58 0.91
CA MET A 34 10.94 -2.72 0.73
C MET A 34 10.27 -3.08 2.05
N VAL A 35 8.95 -3.09 2.08
CA VAL A 35 8.18 -3.24 3.29
C VAL A 35 6.96 -4.12 3.09
N ASN A 36 6.36 -4.53 4.19
CA ASN A 36 5.02 -5.10 4.17
C ASN A 36 4.07 -4.06 4.72
N LEU A 37 2.88 -4.00 4.15
CA LEU A 37 1.92 -2.96 4.49
C LEU A 37 0.54 -3.52 4.75
N VAL A 38 -0.20 -2.82 5.61
CA VAL A 38 -1.65 -3.02 5.70
C VAL A 38 -2.23 -1.77 5.05
N VAL A 39 -2.99 -1.94 4.00
CA VAL A 39 -3.55 -0.84 3.22
C VAL A 39 -5.01 -0.67 3.58
N PHE A 40 -5.44 0.56 3.80
CA PHE A 40 -6.83 0.83 4.12
C PHE A 40 -7.56 1.15 2.83
N THR A 41 -8.53 0.33 2.48
CA THR A 41 -9.17 0.43 1.18
C THR A 41 -10.46 1.23 1.26
N ASP A 42 -10.97 1.57 0.08
CA ASP A 42 -12.21 2.32 -0.01
C ASP A 42 -13.34 1.34 -0.24
N GLY A 43 -13.58 0.49 0.72
CA GLY A 43 -14.71 -0.38 0.72
C GLY A 43 -15.03 -0.98 -0.64
N SER A 44 -16.25 -0.81 -1.05
CA SER A 44 -16.68 -1.45 -2.25
C SER A 44 -16.05 -0.91 -3.52
N ASN A 45 -15.44 0.24 -3.48
CA ASN A 45 -14.83 0.76 -4.68
C ASN A 45 -13.54 0.03 -5.03
N ASP A 46 -12.87 -0.54 -4.06
CA ASP A 46 -11.61 -1.21 -4.30
C ASP A 46 -11.73 -2.72 -4.42
N VAL A 47 -12.83 -3.24 -4.08
CA VAL A 47 -13.03 -4.62 -3.96
C VAL A 47 -12.73 -5.50 -5.11
N LYS A 48 -13.21 -5.33 -6.18
CA LYS A 48 -12.95 -6.18 -7.20
C LYS A 48 -12.37 -5.71 -8.35
N LYS A 49 -11.53 -4.95 -8.33
CA LYS A 49 -11.02 -4.37 -9.44
C LYS A 49 -10.23 -5.37 -10.14
N SER A 50 -9.51 -6.18 -9.56
CA SER A 50 -8.65 -7.00 -10.28
C SER A 50 -8.55 -8.27 -9.55
N GLU A 51 -8.94 -9.30 -10.13
CA GLU A 51 -8.94 -10.53 -9.49
C GLU A 51 -7.57 -10.95 -9.12
N GLU A 52 -6.62 -10.69 -9.89
CA GLU A 52 -5.34 -11.13 -9.56
C GLU A 52 -4.81 -10.44 -8.38
N SER A 53 -5.16 -9.24 -8.19
CA SER A 53 -4.63 -8.47 -7.10
C SER A 53 -5.37 -8.61 -5.84
N TYR A 54 -6.66 -8.55 -5.89
CA TYR A 54 -7.38 -8.55 -4.68
C TYR A 54 -8.23 -9.72 -4.61
N SER A 55 -7.70 -10.75 -4.87
CA SER A 55 -8.44 -11.83 -4.97
C SER A 55 -9.26 -12.28 -3.94
N ARG A 56 -9.19 -11.97 -2.84
CA ARG A 56 -9.84 -12.62 -1.95
C ARG A 56 -11.15 -12.29 -1.66
N ASP A 57 -11.45 -11.77 -0.88
CA ASP A 57 -12.68 -11.60 -0.30
C ASP A 57 -13.43 -10.49 -0.84
N PRO A 58 -14.47 -10.65 -1.46
CA PRO A 58 -15.21 -9.59 -2.06
C PRO A 58 -15.98 -8.75 -1.09
N SER A 59 -16.17 -9.19 0.07
CA SER A 59 -17.02 -8.42 0.89
C SER A 59 -16.33 -7.22 1.39
N PRO A 60 -16.95 -6.32 2.00
CA PRO A 60 -16.45 -5.02 2.32
C PRO A 60 -15.16 -5.07 3.06
N VAL A 61 -14.12 -5.26 2.35
CA VAL A 61 -12.84 -5.32 2.92
C VAL A 61 -12.33 -3.95 3.13
N LEU A 62 -11.97 -3.63 4.31
CA LEU A 62 -11.44 -2.32 4.61
C LEU A 62 -9.93 -2.31 4.65
N THR A 63 -9.30 -3.45 4.62
CA THR A 63 -7.84 -3.50 4.61
C THR A 63 -7.36 -4.58 3.67
N LEU A 64 -6.14 -4.41 3.19
CA LEU A 64 -5.49 -5.38 2.33
C LEU A 64 -4.10 -5.60 2.85
N TRP A 65 -3.64 -6.85 2.79
CA TRP A 65 -2.27 -7.17 3.17
C TRP A 65 -1.41 -7.13 1.92
N GLU A 66 -0.36 -6.31 1.95
CA GLU A 66 0.57 -6.22 0.81
C GLU A 66 1.96 -6.53 1.30
N THR A 67 2.59 -7.52 0.69
CA THR A 67 3.88 -7.94 1.13
C THR A 67 4.95 -7.58 0.13
N SER A 68 6.13 -7.22 0.63
CA SER A 68 7.31 -6.96 -0.18
C SER A 68 7.08 -5.88 -1.24
N ARG A 69 6.53 -4.76 -0.81
CA ARG A 69 6.28 -3.66 -1.73
C ARG A 69 7.41 -2.63 -1.65
N SER A 70 7.80 -2.12 -2.79
CA SER A 70 8.93 -1.21 -2.87
C SER A 70 8.51 0.24 -2.88
N TYR A 71 9.41 1.09 -2.42
CA TYR A 71 9.21 2.53 -2.49
C TYR A 71 9.37 2.99 -3.92
N SER A 72 8.56 3.94 -4.35
CA SER A 72 8.73 4.58 -5.63
C SER A 72 8.24 6.01 -5.54
N GLU A 73 9.09 6.95 -5.94
CA GLU A 73 8.70 8.34 -5.94
C GLU A 73 7.68 8.56 -7.01
N ASP A 74 7.78 7.86 -8.11
CA ASP A 74 6.76 7.90 -9.14
C ASP A 74 5.62 7.03 -8.68
N PRO A 75 4.38 7.47 -8.72
CA PRO A 75 3.28 6.66 -8.22
C PRO A 75 2.92 5.53 -9.17
N GLN A 76 3.65 4.46 -9.06
CA GLN A 76 3.38 3.27 -9.85
C GLN A 76 2.49 2.33 -9.05
N PRO A 77 1.60 1.60 -9.69
CA PRO A 77 0.76 0.65 -8.97
C PRO A 77 1.59 -0.34 -8.18
N PHE A 78 1.09 -0.66 -6.99
CA PHE A 78 1.71 -1.62 -6.09
C PHE A 78 3.02 -1.14 -5.48
N THR A 79 3.24 0.16 -5.46
CA THR A 79 4.39 0.73 -4.75
C THR A 79 3.87 1.67 -3.68
N TRP A 80 4.74 2.08 -2.79
CA TRP A 80 4.35 3.02 -1.75
C TRP A 80 5.25 4.26 -1.82
N HIS A 81 4.77 5.34 -1.26
CA HIS A 81 5.58 6.56 -1.15
C HIS A 81 5.12 7.32 0.08
N TRP A 82 5.88 8.34 0.44
CA TRP A 82 5.53 9.14 1.60
C TRP A 82 4.25 9.90 1.30
N ILE A 83 3.48 10.18 2.35
CA ILE A 83 2.23 10.91 2.16
C ILE A 83 2.52 12.28 1.62
N GLU A 84 1.84 12.65 0.53
CA GLU A 84 2.07 13.90 -0.10
C GLU A 84 1.44 15.01 0.71
N ARG A 85 2.00 16.18 0.64
CA ARG A 85 1.40 17.29 1.31
C ARG A 85 0.37 17.86 0.43
N ALA A 86 -0.72 18.27 0.99
CA ALA A 86 -1.82 18.79 0.19
C ALA A 86 -1.56 20.19 -0.28
#